data_82fe9ca06a8175d9649bbb9f6bb5f60c
#
_entry.id   82fe9ca06a8175d9649bbb9f6bb5f60c
#
_cell.length_a   1.000
_cell.length_b   1.000
_cell.length_c   1.000
_cell.angle_alpha   90.00
_cell.angle_beta   90.00
_cell.angle_gamma   90.00
#
_symmetry.space_group_name_H-M   'P 1'
#
loop_
_entity.id
_entity.type
_entity.pdbx_description
1 polymer ?
#
loop_
_entity_poly.entity_id
_entity_poly.type
_entity_poly.pdbx_seq_one_letter_code
_entity_poly.pdbx_strand_id
1 'polypeptide(L)'
;MPDSSSVRNHGIDIHDLSPLETAGMAISKAADPYGVTTSLLNAQMAWMMHPQELLRAASALSGDLLALQTHVMRRALGMPSADVIEPNPDDVRFSDPVWTDAATWDIIKEWYLAFTHRLQDMYFETPGQSDKERRRAAFWLRKWLNMVAPTNFFWLNPVAMERFVATSGESLARGFQNFLRDVKARNIQMVDPDAFVVGKDLATTPGKVVFRNRLLELIHYAPSTETVHAVPIVIVTPWINKFYILDLSPKKSLIKYLTDHGFSVFITSWKNPGAEMSEVRFDDYLLEGVNEVVRVASEFCKVPKVHLVGYCIGGTLVSTYMAWANKRFGADKVPVAHWSLFTTLTDFSHPGDIDVFIDEACIGALEESMARRGYLDGSEMATSFRMLRSNSLVWHYWVNSYLMGEPLPPFDVLFWNMDTTRMPRAMHSYYLREMYLHNNLIKRDHLTIAGESIDLDHIVQ
;
A
#
# COMPACT_ATOMS: atom_id res chain seq x y z
N MET A 1 9.68 -21.27 -45.47
CA MET A 1 9.96 -20.69 -44.17
C MET A 1 10.55 -19.30 -44.37
N PRO A 2 9.83 -18.23 -44.09
CA PRO A 2 10.40 -16.91 -44.03
C PRO A 2 10.63 -16.48 -42.56
N ASP A 3 11.69 -15.84 -42.42
CA ASP A 3 12.42 -15.26 -41.33
C ASP A 3 11.60 -14.35 -40.42
N SER A 4 11.70 -14.55 -39.10
CA SER A 4 11.08 -13.71 -38.09
C SER A 4 11.95 -12.48 -37.87
N SER A 5 11.66 -11.38 -38.57
CA SER A 5 12.30 -10.12 -38.38
C SER A 5 11.89 -9.47 -37.05
N SER A 6 12.89 -9.26 -36.24
CA SER A 6 12.94 -8.46 -35.00
C SER A 6 12.17 -7.14 -35.09
N VAL A 7 11.13 -7.00 -34.24
CA VAL A 7 10.56 -5.69 -33.91
C VAL A 7 11.57 -4.99 -32.99
N ARG A 8 12.32 -4.06 -33.55
CA ARG A 8 13.15 -3.13 -32.76
C ARG A 8 12.22 -2.13 -32.07
N ASN A 9 12.19 -2.20 -30.75
CA ASN A 9 11.66 -1.13 -29.91
C ASN A 9 12.56 0.11 -30.11
N HIS A 10 12.10 1.08 -30.89
CA HIS A 10 12.72 2.38 -30.95
C HIS A 10 12.31 3.20 -29.73
N GLY A 11 12.99 3.00 -28.61
CA GLY A 11 13.03 3.99 -27.55
C GLY A 11 13.70 5.25 -28.14
N ILE A 12 13.02 6.40 -28.02
CA ILE A 12 13.60 7.71 -28.38
C ILE A 12 14.77 7.94 -27.44
N ASP A 13 15.98 8.05 -28.01
CA ASP A 13 17.18 8.33 -27.23
C ASP A 13 17.11 9.79 -26.73
N ILE A 14 17.30 10.01 -25.43
CA ILE A 14 17.22 11.35 -24.80
C ILE A 14 18.23 12.35 -25.45
N HIS A 15 19.25 11.83 -26.10
CA HIS A 15 20.25 12.63 -26.83
C HIS A 15 19.73 13.25 -28.14
N ASP A 16 18.60 12.78 -28.68
CA ASP A 16 18.00 13.28 -29.93
C ASP A 16 16.94 14.38 -29.71
N LEU A 17 16.65 14.75 -28.46
CA LEU A 17 15.66 15.78 -28.14
C LEU A 17 16.27 17.20 -28.21
N SER A 18 15.51 18.12 -28.78
CA SER A 18 15.89 19.53 -28.78
C SER A 18 15.92 20.10 -27.35
N PRO A 19 16.70 21.14 -27.04
CA PRO A 19 16.72 21.79 -25.73
C PRO A 19 15.34 22.27 -25.26
N LEU A 20 14.45 22.62 -26.19
CA LEU A 20 13.06 23.03 -25.89
C LEU A 20 12.19 21.84 -25.50
N GLU A 21 12.35 20.70 -26.15
CA GLU A 21 11.64 19.47 -25.78
C GLU A 21 12.11 18.93 -24.42
N THR A 22 13.41 18.97 -24.18
CA THR A 22 14.01 18.60 -22.89
C THR A 22 13.52 19.53 -21.77
N ALA A 23 13.47 20.85 -22.02
CA ALA A 23 12.91 21.80 -21.04
C ALA A 23 11.42 21.61 -20.83
N GLY A 24 10.65 21.36 -21.90
CA GLY A 24 9.22 21.05 -21.82
C GLY A 24 8.93 19.78 -21.01
N MET A 25 9.71 18.73 -21.20
CA MET A 25 9.63 17.49 -20.42
C MET A 25 10.01 17.71 -18.95
N ALA A 26 11.02 18.52 -18.66
CA ALA A 26 11.42 18.84 -17.29
C ALA A 26 10.34 19.65 -16.56
N ILE A 27 9.72 20.62 -17.24
CA ILE A 27 8.61 21.41 -16.69
C ILE A 27 7.38 20.51 -16.46
N SER A 28 7.06 19.61 -17.39
CA SER A 28 5.97 18.64 -17.26
C SER A 28 6.21 17.69 -16.10
N LYS A 29 7.41 17.15 -15.93
CA LYS A 29 7.77 16.28 -14.80
C LYS A 29 7.71 17.01 -13.46
N ALA A 30 8.10 18.27 -13.40
CA ALA A 30 8.01 19.07 -12.18
C ALA A 30 6.54 19.42 -11.82
N ALA A 31 5.66 19.58 -12.81
CA ALA A 31 4.27 19.93 -12.62
C ALA A 31 3.37 18.70 -12.35
N ASP A 32 3.73 17.53 -12.86
CA ASP A 32 2.95 16.28 -12.74
C ASP A 32 3.87 15.09 -12.43
N PRO A 33 4.54 15.09 -11.26
CA PRO A 33 5.53 14.06 -10.90
C PRO A 33 4.93 12.65 -10.81
N TYR A 34 3.64 12.55 -10.54
CA TYR A 34 2.92 11.26 -10.46
C TYR A 34 2.20 10.88 -11.76
N GLY A 35 2.29 11.70 -12.80
CA GLY A 35 1.67 11.45 -14.10
C GLY A 35 0.14 11.43 -14.06
N VAL A 36 -0.49 12.15 -13.12
CA VAL A 36 -1.96 12.20 -12.96
C VAL A 36 -2.60 12.78 -14.21
N THR A 37 -2.24 14.02 -14.53
CA THR A 37 -2.81 14.76 -15.67
C THR A 37 -2.35 14.13 -16.99
N THR A 38 -1.06 13.78 -17.07
CA THR A 38 -0.46 13.22 -18.27
C THR A 38 -1.12 11.90 -18.68
N SER A 39 -1.36 10.98 -17.75
CA SER A 39 -1.98 9.69 -18.07
C SER A 39 -3.44 9.84 -18.50
N LEU A 40 -4.20 10.75 -17.88
CA LEU A 40 -5.58 11.01 -18.27
C LEU A 40 -5.68 11.66 -19.66
N LEU A 41 -4.82 12.64 -19.96
CA LEU A 41 -4.77 13.28 -21.28
C LEU A 41 -4.33 12.30 -22.38
N ASN A 42 -3.32 11.47 -22.12
CA ASN A 42 -2.87 10.46 -23.07
C ASN A 42 -3.96 9.45 -23.39
N ALA A 43 -4.75 9.02 -22.39
CA ALA A 43 -5.89 8.15 -22.61
C ALA A 43 -6.95 8.84 -23.48
N GLN A 44 -7.28 10.11 -23.22
CA GLN A 44 -8.24 10.87 -24.03
C GLN A 44 -7.75 11.02 -25.48
N MET A 45 -6.47 11.36 -25.69
CA MET A 45 -5.91 11.45 -27.06
C MET A 45 -5.92 10.10 -27.76
N ALA A 46 -5.61 9.01 -27.07
CA ALA A 46 -5.66 7.67 -27.64
C ALA A 46 -7.07 7.32 -28.16
N TRP A 47 -8.12 7.61 -27.38
CA TRP A 47 -9.50 7.44 -27.82
C TRP A 47 -9.84 8.29 -29.05
N MET A 48 -9.39 9.55 -29.13
CA MET A 48 -9.62 10.41 -30.31
C MET A 48 -8.91 9.88 -31.57
N MET A 49 -7.76 9.22 -31.40
CA MET A 49 -7.01 8.64 -32.51
C MET A 49 -7.59 7.28 -32.99
N HIS A 50 -8.53 6.69 -32.26
CA HIS A 50 -9.16 5.40 -32.57
C HIS A 50 -10.70 5.54 -32.68
N PRO A 51 -11.21 6.20 -33.74
CA PRO A 51 -12.62 6.55 -33.85
C PRO A 51 -13.57 5.36 -33.94
N GLN A 52 -13.12 4.20 -34.43
CA GLN A 52 -13.97 3.00 -34.49
C GLN A 52 -14.22 2.41 -33.08
N GLU A 53 -13.19 2.34 -32.27
CA GLU A 53 -13.26 1.91 -30.87
C GLU A 53 -14.08 2.90 -30.04
N LEU A 54 -13.91 4.20 -30.29
CA LEU A 54 -14.69 5.27 -29.65
C LEU A 54 -16.19 5.12 -29.98
N LEU A 55 -16.54 4.82 -31.22
CA LEU A 55 -17.94 4.57 -31.63
C LEU A 55 -18.52 3.32 -30.94
N ARG A 56 -17.75 2.26 -30.77
CA ARG A 56 -18.18 1.07 -30.02
C ARG A 56 -18.43 1.41 -28.55
N ALA A 57 -17.53 2.14 -27.91
CA ALA A 57 -17.70 2.59 -26.52
C ALA A 57 -18.92 3.51 -26.37
N ALA A 58 -19.15 4.42 -27.33
CA ALA A 58 -20.33 5.29 -27.35
C ALA A 58 -21.64 4.49 -27.53
N SER A 59 -21.62 3.43 -28.34
CA SER A 59 -22.77 2.52 -28.50
C SER A 59 -23.09 1.78 -27.20
N ALA A 60 -22.07 1.29 -26.50
CA ALA A 60 -22.24 0.64 -25.20
C ALA A 60 -22.79 1.62 -24.15
N LEU A 61 -22.27 2.85 -24.11
CA LEU A 61 -22.80 3.92 -23.24
C LEU A 61 -24.28 4.21 -23.54
N SER A 62 -24.68 4.19 -24.82
CA SER A 62 -26.08 4.39 -25.22
C SER A 62 -26.99 3.29 -24.67
N GLY A 63 -26.49 2.04 -24.62
CA GLY A 63 -27.19 0.91 -23.98
C GLY A 63 -27.40 1.12 -22.49
N ASP A 64 -26.34 1.53 -21.78
CA ASP A 64 -26.42 1.83 -20.33
C ASP A 64 -27.39 2.97 -20.05
N LEU A 65 -27.36 4.03 -20.85
CA LEU A 65 -28.28 5.16 -20.71
C LEU A 65 -29.75 4.75 -20.93
N LEU A 66 -30.02 3.82 -21.85
CA LEU A 66 -31.37 3.28 -22.06
C LEU A 66 -31.82 2.43 -20.88
N ALA A 67 -30.96 1.59 -20.35
CA ALA A 67 -31.25 0.80 -19.16
C ALA A 67 -31.53 1.71 -17.96
N LEU A 68 -30.71 2.72 -17.77
CA LEU A 68 -30.87 3.73 -16.70
C LEU A 68 -32.16 4.53 -16.87
N GLN A 69 -32.50 4.96 -18.09
CA GLN A 69 -33.77 5.64 -18.36
C GLN A 69 -34.98 4.74 -18.04
N THR A 70 -34.90 3.47 -18.36
CA THR A 70 -35.94 2.49 -18.04
C THR A 70 -36.06 2.30 -16.52
N HIS A 71 -34.95 2.21 -15.81
CA HIS A 71 -34.92 2.15 -14.34
C HIS A 71 -35.60 3.39 -13.72
N VAL A 72 -35.16 4.59 -14.12
CA VAL A 72 -35.72 5.87 -13.65
C VAL A 72 -37.24 5.95 -13.88
N MET A 73 -37.72 5.56 -15.07
CA MET A 73 -39.16 5.56 -15.39
C MET A 73 -39.93 4.60 -14.48
N ARG A 74 -39.44 3.39 -14.29
CA ARG A 74 -40.08 2.40 -13.39
C ARG A 74 -40.15 2.91 -11.96
N ARG A 75 -39.03 3.43 -11.43
CA ARG A 75 -38.95 3.99 -10.07
C ARG A 75 -39.88 5.20 -9.89
N ALA A 76 -39.94 6.10 -10.87
CA ALA A 76 -40.83 7.26 -10.85
C ALA A 76 -42.34 6.86 -10.84
N LEU A 77 -42.69 5.71 -11.43
CA LEU A 77 -44.04 5.14 -11.42
C LEU A 77 -44.32 4.27 -10.19
N GLY A 78 -43.42 4.20 -9.21
CA GLY A 78 -43.52 3.36 -8.03
C GLY A 78 -43.40 1.85 -8.32
N MET A 79 -42.84 1.47 -9.46
CA MET A 79 -42.67 0.07 -9.86
C MET A 79 -41.29 -0.44 -9.41
N PRO A 80 -41.16 -1.70 -9.02
CA PRO A 80 -39.87 -2.29 -8.70
C PRO A 80 -38.98 -2.32 -9.95
N SER A 81 -37.68 -2.01 -9.77
CA SER A 81 -36.65 -2.10 -10.80
C SER A 81 -35.41 -2.74 -10.22
N ALA A 82 -34.77 -3.61 -10.95
CA ALA A 82 -33.45 -4.11 -10.59
C ALA A 82 -32.40 -3.03 -10.75
N ASP A 83 -31.30 -3.14 -10.03
CA ASP A 83 -30.13 -2.28 -10.19
C ASP A 83 -29.64 -2.34 -11.66
N VAL A 84 -29.21 -1.21 -12.21
CA VAL A 84 -28.65 -1.13 -13.56
C VAL A 84 -27.22 -1.68 -13.55
N ILE A 85 -26.49 -1.38 -12.49
CA ILE A 85 -25.15 -1.91 -12.22
C ILE A 85 -25.20 -2.64 -10.87
N GLU A 86 -24.82 -3.90 -10.88
CA GLU A 86 -24.69 -4.68 -9.64
C GLU A 86 -23.61 -4.04 -8.75
N PRO A 87 -23.95 -3.59 -7.53
CA PRO A 87 -22.99 -2.95 -6.65
C PRO A 87 -21.86 -3.91 -6.28
N ASN A 88 -20.62 -3.42 -6.26
CA ASN A 88 -19.51 -4.20 -5.72
C ASN A 88 -19.80 -4.49 -4.23
N PRO A 89 -19.78 -5.77 -3.79
CA PRO A 89 -20.02 -6.12 -2.38
C PRO A 89 -19.09 -5.41 -1.39
N ASP A 90 -17.88 -5.04 -1.82
CA ASP A 90 -16.92 -4.30 -1.00
C ASP A 90 -17.19 -2.79 -0.96
N ASP A 91 -18.12 -2.28 -1.75
CA ASP A 91 -18.48 -0.86 -1.79
C ASP A 91 -19.64 -0.55 -0.84
N VAL A 92 -19.30 -0.31 0.41
CA VAL A 92 -20.27 -0.01 1.49
C VAL A 92 -20.87 1.40 1.43
N ARG A 93 -20.50 2.25 0.45
CA ARG A 93 -20.96 3.65 0.40
C ARG A 93 -22.49 3.78 0.24
N PHE A 94 -23.11 2.83 -0.42
CA PHE A 94 -24.54 2.79 -0.72
C PHE A 94 -25.26 1.65 0.00
N SER A 95 -24.71 1.14 1.12
CA SER A 95 -25.25 0.00 1.85
C SER A 95 -26.49 0.34 2.69
N ASP A 96 -26.71 1.61 3.01
CA ASP A 96 -27.90 2.02 3.76
C ASP A 96 -29.16 1.84 2.89
N PRO A 97 -30.25 1.25 3.44
CA PRO A 97 -31.49 1.01 2.69
C PRO A 97 -32.09 2.23 2.02
N VAL A 98 -31.87 3.43 2.54
CA VAL A 98 -32.38 4.68 1.95
C VAL A 98 -31.93 4.89 0.51
N TRP A 99 -30.77 4.37 0.15
CA TRP A 99 -30.22 4.43 -1.22
C TRP A 99 -30.95 3.51 -2.21
N THR A 100 -31.78 2.60 -1.73
CA THR A 100 -32.57 1.68 -2.56
C THR A 100 -34.06 1.92 -2.41
N ASP A 101 -34.53 2.20 -1.18
CA ASP A 101 -35.95 2.32 -0.90
C ASP A 101 -36.55 3.62 -1.44
N ALA A 102 -35.83 4.73 -1.30
CA ALA A 102 -36.29 6.02 -1.75
C ALA A 102 -35.91 6.30 -3.22
N ALA A 103 -36.90 6.40 -4.11
CA ALA A 103 -36.69 6.50 -5.56
C ALA A 103 -35.69 7.59 -5.98
N THR A 104 -35.70 8.75 -5.33
CA THR A 104 -34.77 9.85 -5.65
C THR A 104 -33.30 9.43 -5.41
N TRP A 105 -33.02 8.80 -4.28
CA TRP A 105 -31.66 8.43 -3.92
C TRP A 105 -31.18 7.21 -4.71
N ASP A 106 -32.08 6.27 -4.98
CA ASP A 106 -31.81 5.15 -5.85
C ASP A 106 -31.43 5.60 -7.27
N ILE A 107 -32.16 6.56 -7.85
CA ILE A 107 -31.83 7.14 -9.15
C ILE A 107 -30.44 7.81 -9.14
N ILE A 108 -30.11 8.58 -8.09
CA ILE A 108 -28.79 9.23 -7.97
C ILE A 108 -27.68 8.19 -7.85
N LYS A 109 -27.89 7.15 -7.06
CA LYS A 109 -26.96 6.01 -6.92
C LYS A 109 -26.72 5.34 -8.27
N GLU A 110 -27.79 4.95 -8.96
CA GLU A 110 -27.69 4.23 -10.24
C GLU A 110 -27.01 5.06 -11.33
N TRP A 111 -27.32 6.38 -11.42
CA TRP A 111 -26.61 7.29 -12.30
C TRP A 111 -25.11 7.33 -12.04
N TYR A 112 -24.74 7.48 -10.77
CA TYR A 112 -23.34 7.53 -10.39
C TYR A 112 -22.62 6.19 -10.70
N LEU A 113 -23.23 5.05 -10.33
CA LEU A 113 -22.65 3.74 -10.56
C LEU A 113 -22.51 3.41 -12.05
N ALA A 114 -23.56 3.63 -12.85
CA ALA A 114 -23.54 3.36 -14.28
C ALA A 114 -22.49 4.22 -15.00
N PHE A 115 -22.46 5.52 -14.70
CA PHE A 115 -21.48 6.43 -15.31
C PHE A 115 -20.04 6.10 -14.91
N THR A 116 -19.80 5.84 -13.62
CA THR A 116 -18.45 5.54 -13.13
C THR A 116 -17.94 4.19 -13.60
N HIS A 117 -18.80 3.19 -13.69
CA HIS A 117 -18.46 1.87 -14.23
C HIS A 117 -18.03 1.99 -15.70
N ARG A 118 -18.87 2.63 -16.52
CA ARG A 118 -18.56 2.82 -17.95
C ARG A 118 -17.26 3.59 -18.19
N LEU A 119 -17.02 4.67 -17.43
CA LEU A 119 -15.77 5.41 -17.56
C LEU A 119 -14.55 4.59 -17.15
N GLN A 120 -14.64 3.79 -16.10
CA GLN A 120 -13.56 2.90 -15.70
C GLN A 120 -13.26 1.86 -16.79
N ASP A 121 -14.28 1.21 -17.36
CA ASP A 121 -14.12 0.27 -18.47
C ASP A 121 -13.40 0.92 -19.65
N MET A 122 -13.86 2.10 -20.06
CA MET A 122 -13.23 2.86 -21.15
C MET A 122 -11.73 3.10 -20.89
N TYR A 123 -11.34 3.45 -19.67
CA TYR A 123 -9.94 3.70 -19.37
C TYR A 123 -9.10 2.42 -19.29
N PHE A 124 -9.69 1.31 -18.84
CA PHE A 124 -9.04 -0.01 -18.90
C PHE A 124 -8.92 -0.55 -20.33
N GLU A 125 -9.81 -0.17 -21.22
CA GLU A 125 -9.85 -0.58 -22.62
C GLU A 125 -9.23 0.44 -23.57
N THR A 126 -8.51 1.47 -23.07
CA THR A 126 -7.93 2.54 -23.89
C THR A 126 -7.07 1.95 -25.02
N PRO A 127 -7.41 2.20 -26.29
CA PRO A 127 -6.71 1.61 -27.42
C PRO A 127 -5.30 2.16 -27.58
N GLY A 128 -4.37 1.35 -28.09
CA GLY A 128 -3.01 1.77 -28.42
C GLY A 128 -2.09 2.04 -27.21
N GLN A 129 -2.55 1.84 -25.99
CA GLN A 129 -1.77 1.98 -24.78
C GLN A 129 -1.32 0.62 -24.23
N SER A 130 -0.18 0.60 -23.54
CA SER A 130 0.29 -0.55 -22.78
C SER A 130 -0.60 -0.82 -21.55
N ASP A 131 -0.57 -2.04 -21.03
CA ASP A 131 -1.33 -2.42 -19.83
C ASP A 131 -1.00 -1.53 -18.63
N LYS A 132 0.25 -1.13 -18.48
CA LYS A 132 0.69 -0.24 -17.40
C LYS A 132 0.09 1.16 -17.53
N GLU A 133 0.09 1.74 -18.73
CA GLU A 133 -0.50 3.05 -18.99
C GLU A 133 -2.01 3.03 -18.76
N ARG A 134 -2.71 2.00 -19.23
CA ARG A 134 -4.16 1.82 -19.00
C ARG A 134 -4.48 1.71 -17.51
N ARG A 135 -3.78 0.86 -16.77
CA ARG A 135 -3.97 0.74 -15.32
C ARG A 135 -3.70 2.05 -14.59
N ARG A 136 -2.68 2.79 -14.98
CA ARG A 136 -2.34 4.09 -14.37
C ARG A 136 -3.43 5.13 -14.62
N ALA A 137 -3.89 5.27 -15.86
CA ALA A 137 -4.96 6.18 -16.21
C ALA A 137 -6.29 5.81 -15.50
N ALA A 138 -6.66 4.53 -15.51
CA ALA A 138 -7.84 4.03 -14.80
C ALA A 138 -7.73 4.22 -13.27
N PHE A 139 -6.53 4.05 -12.69
CA PHE A 139 -6.30 4.32 -11.27
C PHE A 139 -6.59 5.79 -10.92
N TRP A 140 -6.03 6.74 -11.65
CA TRP A 140 -6.24 8.16 -11.40
C TRP A 140 -7.69 8.58 -11.66
N LEU A 141 -8.30 8.08 -12.74
CA LEU A 141 -9.72 8.29 -12.99
C LEU A 141 -10.57 7.82 -11.80
N ARG A 142 -10.34 6.60 -11.30
CA ARG A 142 -11.05 6.06 -10.14
C ARG A 142 -10.92 6.97 -8.90
N LYS A 143 -9.75 7.61 -8.68
CA LYS A 143 -9.60 8.57 -7.58
C LYS A 143 -10.50 9.81 -7.77
N TRP A 144 -10.56 10.33 -8.97
CA TRP A 144 -11.46 11.44 -9.32
C TRP A 144 -12.93 11.05 -9.16
N LEU A 145 -13.33 9.89 -9.67
CA LEU A 145 -14.71 9.40 -9.56
C LEU A 145 -15.10 9.18 -8.09
N ASN A 146 -14.22 8.62 -7.27
CA ASN A 146 -14.46 8.47 -5.85
C ASN A 146 -14.61 9.81 -5.12
N MET A 147 -13.88 10.84 -5.54
CA MET A 147 -13.99 12.18 -4.96
C MET A 147 -15.36 12.81 -5.22
N VAL A 148 -15.92 12.63 -6.42
CA VAL A 148 -17.22 13.20 -6.81
C VAL A 148 -18.41 12.29 -6.48
N ALA A 149 -18.23 11.25 -5.68
CA ALA A 149 -19.32 10.38 -5.26
C ALA A 149 -20.40 11.17 -4.51
N PRO A 150 -21.69 10.94 -4.79
CA PRO A 150 -22.79 11.63 -4.11
C PRO A 150 -22.71 11.56 -2.58
N THR A 151 -22.24 10.43 -2.07
CA THR A 151 -22.07 10.20 -0.62
C THR A 151 -21.14 11.20 0.06
N ASN A 152 -20.22 11.84 -0.68
CA ASN A 152 -19.26 12.79 -0.14
C ASN A 152 -19.80 14.21 0.05
N PHE A 153 -21.00 14.47 -0.46
CA PHE A 153 -21.62 15.81 -0.40
C PHE A 153 -22.85 15.77 0.51
N PHE A 154 -22.87 16.63 1.52
CA PHE A 154 -23.93 16.65 2.51
C PHE A 154 -25.34 16.64 1.89
N TRP A 155 -25.59 17.51 0.90
CA TRP A 155 -26.90 17.66 0.24
C TRP A 155 -27.25 16.51 -0.73
N LEU A 156 -26.30 15.63 -1.03
CA LEU A 156 -26.51 14.45 -1.88
C LEU A 156 -26.43 13.15 -1.09
N ASN A 157 -26.20 13.24 0.23
CA ASN A 157 -26.12 12.08 1.12
C ASN A 157 -27.33 12.03 2.06
N PRO A 158 -28.33 11.19 1.79
CA PRO A 158 -29.52 11.10 2.60
C PRO A 158 -29.24 10.67 4.05
N VAL A 159 -28.28 9.78 4.26
CA VAL A 159 -27.90 9.33 5.61
C VAL A 159 -27.35 10.48 6.45
N ALA A 160 -26.49 11.32 5.85
CA ALA A 160 -25.97 12.49 6.53
C ALA A 160 -27.06 13.54 6.83
N MET A 161 -28.01 13.72 5.91
CA MET A 161 -29.15 14.62 6.12
C MET A 161 -30.11 14.11 7.21
N GLU A 162 -30.43 12.83 7.20
CA GLU A 162 -31.23 12.21 8.27
C GLU A 162 -30.58 12.34 9.63
N ARG A 163 -29.25 12.11 9.69
CA ARG A 163 -28.47 12.27 10.91
C ARG A 163 -28.49 13.70 11.41
N PHE A 164 -28.36 14.67 10.50
CA PHE A 164 -28.45 16.11 10.84
C PHE A 164 -29.82 16.44 11.48
N VAL A 165 -30.91 16.00 10.87
CA VAL A 165 -32.26 16.23 11.40
C VAL A 165 -32.44 15.54 12.74
N ALA A 166 -32.06 14.27 12.85
CA ALA A 166 -32.18 13.48 14.08
C ALA A 166 -31.40 14.06 15.26
N THR A 167 -30.30 14.76 14.99
CA THR A 167 -29.46 15.41 16.02
C THR A 167 -29.68 16.91 16.15
N SER A 168 -30.72 17.46 15.53
CA SER A 168 -30.98 18.90 15.49
C SER A 168 -29.77 19.75 15.07
N GLY A 169 -28.99 19.24 14.12
CA GLY A 169 -27.79 19.89 13.58
C GLY A 169 -26.48 19.62 14.32
N GLU A 170 -26.51 18.98 15.47
CA GLU A 170 -25.33 18.72 16.28
C GLU A 170 -24.28 17.85 15.56
N SER A 171 -24.73 16.87 14.75
CA SER A 171 -23.84 16.01 13.97
C SER A 171 -22.91 16.82 13.07
N LEU A 172 -23.44 17.78 12.32
CA LEU A 172 -22.65 18.62 11.41
C LEU A 172 -21.71 19.58 12.17
N ALA A 173 -22.16 20.09 13.33
CA ALA A 173 -21.31 20.94 14.20
C ALA A 173 -20.11 20.17 14.74
N ARG A 174 -20.32 18.93 15.21
CA ARG A 174 -19.21 18.03 15.61
C ARG A 174 -18.32 17.68 14.43
N GLY A 175 -18.91 17.39 13.28
CA GLY A 175 -18.18 17.09 12.06
C GLY A 175 -17.25 18.21 11.64
N PHE A 176 -17.72 19.46 11.73
CA PHE A 176 -16.90 20.64 11.45
C PHE A 176 -15.73 20.79 12.46
N GLN A 177 -15.97 20.49 13.75
CA GLN A 177 -14.91 20.48 14.75
C GLN A 177 -13.85 19.41 14.45
N ASN A 178 -14.27 18.22 14.05
CA ASN A 178 -13.38 17.14 13.61
C ASN A 178 -12.53 17.57 12.42
N PHE A 179 -13.16 18.19 11.41
CA PHE A 179 -12.47 18.71 10.24
C PHE A 179 -11.41 19.76 10.63
N LEU A 180 -11.74 20.74 11.47
CA LEU A 180 -10.79 21.75 11.94
C LEU A 180 -9.61 21.13 12.73
N ARG A 181 -9.87 20.12 13.55
CA ARG A 181 -8.84 19.37 14.26
C ARG A 181 -7.85 18.74 13.28
N ASP A 182 -8.36 18.07 12.25
CA ASP A 182 -7.56 17.33 11.28
C ASP A 182 -6.79 18.28 10.34
N VAL A 183 -7.38 19.42 9.96
CA VAL A 183 -6.67 20.49 9.25
C VAL A 183 -5.49 21.02 10.07
N LYS A 184 -5.69 21.26 11.38
CA LYS A 184 -4.64 21.70 12.28
C LYS A 184 -3.53 20.63 12.42
N ALA A 185 -3.91 19.37 12.50
CA ALA A 185 -2.99 18.23 12.57
C ALA A 185 -2.31 17.93 11.22
N ARG A 186 -2.80 18.52 10.11
CA ARG A 186 -2.38 18.21 8.73
C ARG A 186 -2.47 16.71 8.40
N ASN A 187 -3.41 16.02 9.02
CA ASN A 187 -3.60 14.58 8.88
C ASN A 187 -5.06 14.21 9.15
N ILE A 188 -5.62 13.33 8.34
CA ILE A 188 -6.94 12.74 8.59
C ILE A 188 -6.78 11.73 9.74
N GLN A 189 -7.41 12.02 10.87
CA GLN A 189 -7.45 11.09 11.99
C GLN A 189 -8.45 9.98 11.68
N MET A 190 -7.99 8.73 11.72
CA MET A 190 -8.82 7.54 11.47
C MET A 190 -9.14 6.77 12.75
N VAL A 191 -8.43 7.07 13.82
CA VAL A 191 -8.58 6.48 15.15
C VAL A 191 -8.31 7.56 16.19
N ASP A 192 -8.91 7.44 17.36
CA ASP A 192 -8.58 8.30 18.50
C ASP A 192 -7.11 8.06 18.89
N PRO A 193 -6.24 9.08 18.82
CA PRO A 193 -4.82 8.94 19.17
C PRO A 193 -4.58 8.56 20.63
N ASP A 194 -5.56 8.81 21.51
CA ASP A 194 -5.48 8.51 22.93
C ASP A 194 -6.15 7.18 23.29
N ALA A 195 -6.68 6.43 22.30
CA ALA A 195 -7.39 5.19 22.52
C ALA A 195 -6.53 4.04 23.07
N PHE A 196 -5.22 4.06 22.79
CA PHE A 196 -4.29 3.00 23.19
C PHE A 196 -2.95 3.54 23.63
N VAL A 197 -2.33 2.85 24.57
CA VAL A 197 -0.95 3.08 25.02
C VAL A 197 -0.12 1.83 24.72
N VAL A 198 0.90 1.96 23.87
CA VAL A 198 1.82 0.87 23.54
C VAL A 198 2.58 0.43 24.80
N GLY A 199 2.66 -0.86 25.05
CA GLY A 199 3.20 -1.45 26.28
C GLY A 199 2.18 -1.64 27.40
N LYS A 200 0.97 -1.09 27.29
CA LYS A 200 -0.12 -1.24 28.26
C LYS A 200 -1.36 -1.85 27.64
N ASP A 201 -1.83 -1.31 26.55
CA ASP A 201 -3.04 -1.75 25.84
C ASP A 201 -2.70 -2.56 24.59
N LEU A 202 -1.56 -2.24 23.96
CA LEU A 202 -0.99 -2.93 22.80
C LEU A 202 0.45 -3.36 23.12
N ALA A 203 0.97 -4.37 22.43
CA ALA A 203 2.30 -4.92 22.65
C ALA A 203 2.52 -5.36 24.11
N THR A 204 1.56 -6.09 24.66
CA THR A 204 1.52 -6.42 26.09
C THR A 204 2.22 -7.73 26.45
N THR A 205 2.65 -8.52 25.49
CA THR A 205 3.39 -9.77 25.75
C THR A 205 4.73 -9.43 26.42
N PRO A 206 5.06 -10.01 27.58
CA PRO A 206 6.28 -9.69 28.31
C PRO A 206 7.53 -10.03 27.49
N GLY A 207 8.34 -9.05 27.18
CA GLY A 207 9.58 -9.19 26.41
C GLY A 207 10.71 -8.34 27.00
N LYS A 208 11.94 -8.62 26.58
CA LYS A 208 13.13 -7.87 26.98
C LYS A 208 13.99 -7.58 25.75
N VAL A 209 14.51 -6.37 25.64
CA VAL A 209 15.55 -6.06 24.65
C VAL A 209 16.83 -6.75 25.09
N VAL A 210 17.32 -7.67 24.26
CA VAL A 210 18.51 -8.48 24.51
C VAL A 210 19.72 -8.03 23.68
N PHE A 211 19.48 -7.27 22.63
CA PHE A 211 20.53 -6.68 21.79
C PHE A 211 20.05 -5.35 21.20
N ARG A 212 20.99 -4.44 20.96
CA ARG A 212 20.77 -3.14 20.32
C ARG A 212 21.98 -2.74 19.51
N ASN A 213 21.72 -2.22 18.31
CA ASN A 213 22.72 -1.52 17.51
C ASN A 213 22.15 -0.22 16.94
N ARG A 214 22.82 0.40 15.95
CA ARG A 214 22.37 1.66 15.33
C ARG A 214 21.07 1.51 14.52
N LEU A 215 20.71 0.28 14.06
CA LEU A 215 19.57 0.02 13.19
C LEU A 215 18.34 -0.50 13.91
N LEU A 216 18.51 -1.28 14.97
CA LEU A 216 17.41 -2.00 15.62
C LEU A 216 17.66 -2.33 17.09
N GLU A 217 16.59 -2.69 17.76
CA GLU A 217 16.56 -3.47 18.98
C GLU A 217 16.04 -4.87 18.68
N LEU A 218 16.63 -5.88 19.31
CA LEU A 218 16.12 -7.27 19.26
C LEU A 218 15.40 -7.55 20.58
N ILE A 219 14.11 -7.82 20.49
CA ILE A 219 13.26 -8.15 21.64
C ILE A 219 13.14 -9.66 21.72
N HIS A 220 13.44 -10.22 22.90
CA HIS A 220 13.24 -11.62 23.22
C HIS A 220 12.00 -11.79 24.10
N TYR A 221 11.16 -12.74 23.71
CA TYR A 221 9.99 -13.20 24.44
C TYR A 221 10.23 -14.63 24.89
N ALA A 222 10.26 -14.83 26.20
CA ALA A 222 10.43 -16.16 26.77
C ALA A 222 9.15 -16.99 26.59
N PRO A 223 9.27 -18.31 26.35
CA PRO A 223 8.12 -19.20 26.34
C PRO A 223 7.42 -19.23 27.70
N SER A 224 6.11 -19.40 27.71
CA SER A 224 5.29 -19.48 28.92
C SER A 224 5.08 -20.91 29.43
N THR A 225 5.69 -21.89 28.78
CA THR A 225 5.54 -23.32 29.05
C THR A 225 6.75 -23.88 29.82
N GLU A 226 6.55 -24.97 30.58
CA GLU A 226 7.63 -25.67 31.31
C GLU A 226 8.65 -26.32 30.37
N THR A 227 8.18 -26.85 29.24
CA THR A 227 9.01 -27.42 28.19
C THR A 227 9.08 -26.49 27.00
N VAL A 228 10.27 -26.33 26.44
CA VAL A 228 10.52 -25.37 25.34
C VAL A 228 11.15 -26.06 24.15
N HIS A 229 10.85 -25.55 22.95
CA HIS A 229 11.55 -25.96 21.74
C HIS A 229 12.99 -25.46 21.76
N ALA A 230 13.92 -26.32 21.40
CA ALA A 230 15.36 -26.00 21.44
C ALA A 230 15.74 -24.91 20.43
N VAL A 231 15.11 -24.90 19.25
CA VAL A 231 15.39 -23.96 18.16
C VAL A 231 14.47 -22.75 18.29
N PRO A 232 15.00 -21.54 18.49
CA PRO A 232 14.20 -20.33 18.62
C PRO A 232 13.66 -19.86 17.27
N ILE A 233 12.62 -19.05 17.33
CA ILE A 233 12.08 -18.32 16.17
C ILE A 233 12.59 -16.89 16.18
N VAL A 234 13.17 -16.45 15.06
CA VAL A 234 13.58 -15.05 14.81
C VAL A 234 12.68 -14.47 13.76
N ILE A 235 11.96 -13.39 14.10
CA ILE A 235 11.04 -12.71 13.22
C ILE A 235 11.64 -11.39 12.76
N VAL A 236 11.88 -11.26 11.47
CA VAL A 236 12.31 -10.03 10.81
C VAL A 236 11.08 -9.27 10.33
N THR A 237 10.75 -8.20 11.06
CA THR A 237 9.58 -7.37 10.76
C THR A 237 9.86 -6.38 9.64
N PRO A 238 8.82 -5.83 8.99
CA PRO A 238 8.99 -4.68 8.13
C PRO A 238 9.47 -3.46 8.95
N TRP A 239 10.27 -2.61 8.32
CA TRP A 239 10.69 -1.32 8.89
C TRP A 239 9.80 -0.15 8.44
N ILE A 240 8.81 -0.44 7.59
CA ILE A 240 7.82 0.51 7.10
C ILE A 240 6.79 0.87 8.17
N ASN A 241 6.58 -0.02 9.14
CA ASN A 241 5.70 0.15 10.30
C ASN A 241 6.33 -0.47 11.56
N LYS A 242 5.68 -0.28 12.69
CA LYS A 242 6.14 -0.79 13.99
C LYS A 242 5.93 -2.29 14.12
N PHE A 243 6.85 -2.95 14.83
CA PHE A 243 6.88 -4.41 15.04
C PHE A 243 5.60 -4.97 15.69
N TYR A 244 4.90 -4.18 16.50
CA TYR A 244 3.81 -4.65 17.35
C TYR A 244 2.50 -5.00 16.61
N ILE A 245 2.46 -4.91 15.28
CA ILE A 245 1.37 -5.56 14.50
C ILE A 245 1.26 -7.06 14.84
N LEU A 246 2.36 -7.70 15.17
CA LEU A 246 2.41 -9.12 15.52
C LEU A 246 2.12 -9.38 17.03
N ASP A 247 1.90 -8.31 17.80
CA ASP A 247 1.57 -8.34 19.23
C ASP A 247 0.58 -7.22 19.58
N LEU A 248 -0.52 -7.09 18.83
CA LEU A 248 -1.49 -6.01 19.02
C LEU A 248 -2.18 -6.09 20.38
N SER A 249 -2.88 -7.19 20.64
CA SER A 249 -3.58 -7.43 21.89
C SER A 249 -3.50 -8.91 22.23
N PRO A 250 -3.80 -9.35 23.47
CA PRO A 250 -3.69 -10.76 23.85
C PRO A 250 -4.43 -11.75 22.96
N LYS A 251 -5.53 -11.32 22.32
CA LYS A 251 -6.33 -12.13 21.38
C LYS A 251 -5.83 -12.01 19.93
N LYS A 252 -5.00 -11.03 19.64
CA LYS A 252 -4.46 -10.71 18.30
C LYS A 252 -2.93 -10.63 18.36
N SER A 253 -2.29 -11.59 19.01
CA SER A 253 -0.84 -11.66 19.17
C SER A 253 -0.32 -12.99 18.67
N LEU A 254 0.43 -12.95 17.56
CA LEU A 254 1.22 -14.09 17.10
C LEU A 254 2.36 -14.40 18.08
N ILE A 255 2.93 -13.37 18.68
CA ILE A 255 4.01 -13.53 19.68
C ILE A 255 3.53 -14.34 20.87
N LYS A 256 2.39 -13.93 21.45
CA LYS A 256 1.79 -14.68 22.56
C LYS A 256 1.44 -16.11 22.16
N TYR A 257 0.85 -16.30 20.98
CA TYR A 257 0.54 -17.65 20.47
C TYR A 257 1.80 -18.54 20.43
N LEU A 258 2.89 -18.05 19.88
CA LEU A 258 4.14 -18.80 19.78
C LEU A 258 4.76 -19.10 21.14
N THR A 259 4.78 -18.12 22.05
CA THR A 259 5.31 -18.33 23.41
C THR A 259 4.47 -19.31 24.22
N ASP A 260 3.13 -19.28 24.06
CA ASP A 260 2.22 -20.23 24.71
C ASP A 260 2.34 -21.67 24.15
N HIS A 261 2.98 -21.82 22.98
CA HIS A 261 3.31 -23.12 22.38
C HIS A 261 4.79 -23.53 22.57
N GLY A 262 5.49 -22.90 23.51
CA GLY A 262 6.83 -23.31 23.91
C GLY A 262 7.96 -22.79 23.05
N PHE A 263 7.73 -21.81 22.17
CA PHE A 263 8.80 -21.21 21.39
C PHE A 263 9.43 -20.01 22.10
N SER A 264 10.78 -19.98 22.10
CA SER A 264 11.54 -18.78 22.37
C SER A 264 11.51 -17.91 21.12
N VAL A 265 10.98 -16.68 21.24
CA VAL A 265 10.73 -15.79 20.09
C VAL A 265 11.58 -14.55 20.18
N PHE A 266 12.26 -14.22 19.08
CA PHE A 266 13.01 -12.97 18.91
C PHE A 266 12.35 -12.16 17.79
N ILE A 267 12.19 -10.85 17.99
CA ILE A 267 11.60 -9.97 16.98
C ILE A 267 12.44 -8.70 16.81
N THR A 268 12.62 -8.28 15.56
CA THR A 268 13.28 -7.02 15.26
C THR A 268 12.36 -5.84 15.50
N SER A 269 12.83 -4.84 16.24
CA SER A 269 12.23 -3.52 16.36
C SER A 269 13.16 -2.51 15.69
N TRP A 270 12.85 -2.13 14.45
CA TRP A 270 13.69 -1.23 13.68
C TRP A 270 13.63 0.20 14.21
N LYS A 271 14.79 0.85 14.25
CA LYS A 271 14.87 2.27 14.61
C LYS A 271 14.14 3.12 13.57
N ASN A 272 13.36 4.09 14.04
CA ASN A 272 12.77 5.10 13.17
C ASN A 272 13.89 6.07 12.73
N PRO A 273 14.33 6.08 11.45
CA PRO A 273 15.53 6.79 11.04
C PRO A 273 15.36 8.30 11.05
N GLY A 274 16.44 9.01 11.40
CA GLY A 274 16.60 10.44 11.14
C GLY A 274 17.54 10.71 9.97
N ALA A 275 17.89 11.98 9.76
CA ALA A 275 18.80 12.40 8.68
C ALA A 275 20.20 11.78 8.80
N GLU A 276 20.62 11.45 10.02
CA GLU A 276 21.90 10.79 10.31
C GLU A 276 22.01 9.39 9.72
N MET A 277 20.88 8.79 9.34
CA MET A 277 20.82 7.47 8.71
C MET A 277 20.64 7.53 7.18
N SER A 278 20.76 8.71 6.57
CA SER A 278 20.53 8.93 5.13
C SER A 278 21.29 7.93 4.23
N GLU A 279 22.52 7.58 4.60
CA GLU A 279 23.41 6.71 3.83
C GLU A 279 23.34 5.23 4.23
N VAL A 280 22.44 4.86 5.13
CA VAL A 280 22.20 3.46 5.49
C VAL A 280 21.62 2.73 4.27
N ARG A 281 22.24 1.60 3.91
CA ARG A 281 21.96 0.83 2.70
C ARG A 281 21.19 -0.44 3.02
N PHE A 282 20.72 -1.10 1.98
CA PHE A 282 20.12 -2.43 2.07
C PHE A 282 21.12 -3.48 2.60
N ASP A 283 22.40 -3.34 2.25
CA ASP A 283 23.52 -4.11 2.79
C ASP A 283 23.60 -4.04 4.31
N ASP A 284 23.42 -2.85 4.89
CA ASP A 284 23.45 -2.65 6.35
C ASP A 284 22.28 -3.38 7.04
N TYR A 285 21.07 -3.33 6.41
CA TYR A 285 19.91 -4.05 6.90
C TYR A 285 20.13 -5.58 6.86
N LEU A 286 20.86 -6.08 5.85
CA LEU A 286 21.23 -7.48 5.79
C LEU A 286 22.28 -7.83 6.85
N LEU A 287 23.40 -7.10 6.91
CA LEU A 287 24.54 -7.45 7.76
C LEU A 287 24.27 -7.12 9.24
N GLU A 288 23.98 -5.85 9.54
CA GLU A 288 23.77 -5.38 10.92
C GLU A 288 22.33 -5.68 11.41
N GLY A 289 21.42 -5.96 10.48
CA GLY A 289 20.07 -6.41 10.76
C GLY A 289 20.02 -7.94 10.87
N VAL A 290 19.64 -8.61 9.77
CA VAL A 290 19.30 -10.06 9.80
C VAL A 290 20.45 -10.92 10.27
N ASN A 291 21.66 -10.74 9.73
CA ASN A 291 22.81 -11.55 10.10
C ASN A 291 23.14 -11.44 11.60
N GLU A 292 23.12 -10.22 12.15
CA GLU A 292 23.39 -10.02 13.58
C GLU A 292 22.27 -10.58 14.47
N VAL A 293 20.99 -10.41 14.12
CA VAL A 293 19.93 -10.96 14.98
C VAL A 293 19.89 -12.48 14.97
N VAL A 294 20.22 -13.11 13.84
CA VAL A 294 20.38 -14.58 13.76
C VAL A 294 21.54 -15.04 14.64
N ARG A 295 22.70 -14.36 14.56
CA ARG A 295 23.86 -14.65 15.40
C ARG A 295 23.52 -14.53 16.89
N VAL A 296 22.93 -13.40 17.28
CA VAL A 296 22.60 -13.13 18.70
C VAL A 296 21.58 -14.13 19.24
N ALA A 297 20.53 -14.46 18.48
CA ALA A 297 19.54 -15.45 18.90
C ALA A 297 20.13 -16.87 19.03
N SER A 298 21.00 -17.23 18.09
CA SER A 298 21.74 -18.51 18.12
C SER A 298 22.64 -18.63 19.35
N GLU A 299 23.43 -17.59 19.65
CA GLU A 299 24.30 -17.51 20.82
C GLU A 299 23.50 -17.51 22.13
N PHE A 300 22.42 -16.71 22.19
CA PHE A 300 21.56 -16.60 23.37
C PHE A 300 20.95 -17.95 23.75
N CYS A 301 20.43 -18.68 22.78
CA CYS A 301 19.82 -20.00 22.97
C CYS A 301 20.85 -21.15 22.95
N LYS A 302 22.13 -20.87 22.65
CA LYS A 302 23.21 -21.86 22.52
C LYS A 302 22.89 -22.98 21.52
N VAL A 303 22.35 -22.60 20.37
CA VAL A 303 21.98 -23.50 19.27
C VAL A 303 22.68 -23.07 17.98
N PRO A 304 23.02 -24.01 17.08
CA PRO A 304 23.73 -23.69 15.84
C PRO A 304 22.85 -23.06 14.79
N LYS A 305 21.52 -23.19 14.88
CA LYS A 305 20.56 -22.74 13.88
C LYS A 305 19.29 -22.19 14.52
N VAL A 306 18.63 -21.25 13.84
CA VAL A 306 17.34 -20.67 14.23
C VAL A 306 16.26 -20.97 13.19
N HIS A 307 15.00 -20.83 13.55
CA HIS A 307 13.91 -20.68 12.58
C HIS A 307 13.78 -19.19 12.23
N LEU A 308 13.82 -18.86 10.95
CA LEU A 308 13.79 -17.46 10.48
C LEU A 308 12.45 -17.16 9.81
N VAL A 309 11.78 -16.12 10.26
CA VAL A 309 10.51 -15.67 9.68
C VAL A 309 10.68 -14.25 9.12
N GLY A 310 10.35 -14.07 7.86
CA GLY A 310 10.32 -12.77 7.21
C GLY A 310 8.89 -12.30 7.00
N TYR A 311 8.56 -11.08 7.41
CA TYR A 311 7.24 -10.51 7.23
C TYR A 311 7.29 -9.29 6.30
N CYS A 312 6.51 -9.32 5.21
CA CYS A 312 6.40 -8.25 4.20
C CYS A 312 7.79 -7.90 3.62
N ILE A 313 8.22 -6.63 3.64
CA ILE A 313 9.55 -6.20 3.20
C ILE A 313 10.68 -6.88 4.01
N GLY A 314 10.43 -7.22 5.29
CA GLY A 314 11.33 -8.04 6.08
C GLY A 314 11.52 -9.43 5.48
N GLY A 315 10.50 -9.97 4.81
CA GLY A 315 10.61 -11.24 4.07
C GLY A 315 11.45 -11.11 2.79
N THR A 316 11.35 -10.01 2.07
CA THR A 316 12.25 -9.73 0.93
C THR A 316 13.71 -9.69 1.39
N LEU A 317 13.96 -9.04 2.53
CA LEU A 317 15.29 -8.99 3.13
C LEU A 317 15.75 -10.39 3.60
N VAL A 318 14.87 -11.19 4.20
CA VAL A 318 15.16 -12.58 4.60
C VAL A 318 15.49 -13.45 3.39
N SER A 319 14.72 -13.35 2.30
CA SER A 319 15.02 -14.09 1.06
C SER A 319 16.40 -13.74 0.50
N THR A 320 16.73 -12.45 0.51
CA THR A 320 18.05 -11.95 0.11
C THR A 320 19.14 -12.46 1.03
N TYR A 321 18.90 -12.44 2.34
CA TYR A 321 19.84 -13.00 3.33
C TYR A 321 20.05 -14.49 3.13
N MET A 322 19.03 -15.27 2.86
CA MET A 322 19.16 -16.71 2.64
C MET A 322 20.03 -17.01 1.41
N ALA A 323 19.85 -16.29 0.31
CA ALA A 323 20.72 -16.42 -0.87
C ALA A 323 22.17 -16.01 -0.54
N TRP A 324 22.35 -14.87 0.11
CA TRP A 324 23.65 -14.36 0.55
C TRP A 324 24.36 -15.35 1.50
N ALA A 325 23.66 -15.88 2.50
CA ALA A 325 24.22 -16.79 3.50
C ALA A 325 24.63 -18.13 2.90
N ASN A 326 23.85 -18.67 1.95
CA ASN A 326 24.22 -19.90 1.22
C ASN A 326 25.52 -19.71 0.44
N LYS A 327 25.69 -18.56 -0.20
CA LYS A 327 26.91 -18.25 -0.94
C LYS A 327 28.09 -17.97 -0.01
N ARG A 328 27.88 -17.21 1.04
CA ARG A 328 28.92 -16.77 1.98
C ARG A 328 29.46 -17.86 2.87
N PHE A 329 28.57 -18.69 3.41
CA PHE A 329 28.93 -19.71 4.40
C PHE A 329 29.00 -21.14 3.79
N GLY A 330 28.36 -21.35 2.66
CA GLY A 330 28.06 -22.68 2.12
C GLY A 330 26.81 -23.30 2.78
N ALA A 331 26.05 -24.04 2.02
CA ALA A 331 24.72 -24.57 2.37
C ALA A 331 24.63 -25.24 3.76
N ASP A 332 25.61 -26.07 4.10
CA ASP A 332 25.64 -26.82 5.36
C ASP A 332 25.86 -25.92 6.59
N LYS A 333 26.48 -24.76 6.40
CA LYS A 333 26.86 -23.82 7.47
C LYS A 333 25.92 -22.65 7.64
N VAL A 334 24.84 -22.58 6.84
CA VAL A 334 23.82 -21.56 7.03
C VAL A 334 23.18 -21.70 8.42
N PRO A 335 23.17 -20.64 9.27
CA PRO A 335 22.68 -20.70 10.63
C PRO A 335 21.16 -20.67 10.74
N VAL A 336 20.46 -21.14 9.71
CA VAL A 336 18.99 -21.21 9.62
C VAL A 336 18.59 -22.67 9.39
N ALA A 337 17.68 -23.19 10.21
CA ALA A 337 17.15 -24.54 10.09
C ALA A 337 15.97 -24.61 9.11
N HIS A 338 15.02 -23.69 9.29
CA HIS A 338 13.86 -23.48 8.42
C HIS A 338 13.54 -21.99 8.35
N TRP A 339 12.93 -21.59 7.26
CA TRP A 339 12.48 -20.21 7.11
C TRP A 339 11.07 -20.15 6.52
N SER A 340 10.37 -19.06 6.84
CA SER A 340 8.99 -18.82 6.40
C SER A 340 8.80 -17.38 6.00
N LEU A 341 7.98 -17.16 4.99
CA LEU A 341 7.66 -15.83 4.47
C LEU A 341 6.18 -15.54 4.65
N PHE A 342 5.85 -14.41 5.27
CA PHE A 342 4.48 -13.93 5.44
C PHE A 342 4.27 -12.70 4.58
N THR A 343 3.27 -12.74 3.69
CA THR A 343 2.88 -11.61 2.83
C THR A 343 4.07 -10.91 2.16
N THR A 344 5.00 -11.70 1.62
CA THR A 344 6.27 -11.24 1.07
C THR A 344 6.25 -11.22 -0.45
N LEU A 345 6.87 -10.20 -1.06
CA LEU A 345 7.22 -10.18 -2.47
C LEU A 345 8.71 -10.54 -2.63
N THR A 346 8.97 -11.52 -3.50
CA THR A 346 10.32 -11.83 -4.03
C THR A 346 10.38 -11.56 -5.52
N ASP A 347 9.25 -11.71 -6.23
CA ASP A 347 9.04 -11.29 -7.61
C ASP A 347 8.11 -10.07 -7.64
N PHE A 348 8.62 -8.97 -8.20
CA PHE A 348 7.94 -7.68 -8.30
C PHE A 348 7.33 -7.42 -9.67
N SER A 349 7.18 -8.43 -10.53
CA SER A 349 6.56 -8.27 -11.85
C SER A 349 5.08 -7.86 -11.78
N HIS A 350 4.40 -8.21 -10.68
CA HIS A 350 2.99 -7.89 -10.45
C HIS A 350 2.76 -7.33 -9.03
N PRO A 351 3.23 -6.11 -8.74
CA PRO A 351 3.17 -5.57 -7.37
C PRO A 351 1.78 -5.00 -7.00
N GLY A 352 0.77 -5.16 -7.86
CA GLY A 352 -0.58 -4.61 -7.65
C GLY A 352 -0.69 -3.12 -7.98
N ASP A 353 -1.64 -2.44 -7.34
CA ASP A 353 -1.95 -1.02 -7.60
C ASP A 353 -0.76 -0.07 -7.35
N ILE A 354 0.24 -0.48 -6.57
CA ILE A 354 1.43 0.34 -6.32
C ILE A 354 2.28 0.57 -7.59
N ASP A 355 2.14 -0.29 -8.60
CA ASP A 355 2.83 -0.17 -9.90
C ASP A 355 2.61 1.18 -10.58
N VAL A 356 1.49 1.86 -10.28
CA VAL A 356 1.19 3.19 -10.84
C VAL A 356 2.19 4.27 -10.40
N PHE A 357 2.90 4.04 -9.29
CA PHE A 357 3.93 4.93 -8.75
C PHE A 357 5.36 4.49 -9.11
N ILE A 358 5.50 3.37 -9.81
CA ILE A 358 6.81 2.76 -10.10
C ILE A 358 7.24 3.09 -11.53
N ASP A 359 7.89 4.23 -11.71
CA ASP A 359 8.62 4.61 -12.91
C ASP A 359 9.79 5.54 -12.57
N GLU A 360 10.65 5.81 -13.53
CA GLU A 360 11.82 6.67 -13.36
C GLU A 360 11.47 8.09 -12.90
N ALA A 361 10.34 8.64 -13.36
CA ALA A 361 9.93 10.00 -13.02
C ALA A 361 9.43 10.09 -11.57
N CYS A 362 8.57 9.16 -11.16
CA CYS A 362 8.05 9.11 -9.81
C CYS A 362 9.16 8.83 -8.78
N ILE A 363 10.01 7.84 -9.07
CA ILE A 363 11.13 7.50 -8.18
C ILE A 363 12.12 8.65 -8.10
N GLY A 364 12.47 9.28 -9.23
CA GLY A 364 13.36 10.45 -9.25
C GLY A 364 12.82 11.63 -8.43
N ALA A 365 11.54 11.96 -8.55
CA ALA A 365 10.91 13.00 -7.75
C ALA A 365 10.95 12.68 -6.24
N LEU A 366 10.74 11.41 -5.89
CA LEU A 366 10.82 10.94 -4.50
C LEU A 366 12.25 11.04 -3.97
N GLU A 367 13.25 10.65 -4.78
CA GLU A 367 14.67 10.75 -4.44
C GLU A 367 15.11 12.20 -4.21
N GLU A 368 14.64 13.14 -5.03
CA GLU A 368 14.89 14.58 -4.82
C GLU A 368 14.28 15.08 -3.49
N SER A 369 13.07 14.61 -3.15
CA SER A 369 12.46 14.90 -1.85
C SER A 369 13.28 14.35 -0.70
N MET A 370 13.69 13.08 -0.79
CA MET A 370 14.53 12.42 0.22
C MET A 370 15.92 13.01 0.34
N ALA A 371 16.52 13.49 -0.76
CA ALA A 371 17.85 14.12 -0.75
C ALA A 371 17.91 15.35 0.15
N ARG A 372 16.82 16.10 0.28
CA ARG A 372 16.76 17.29 1.13
C ARG A 372 16.62 16.96 2.63
N ARG A 373 16.04 15.82 2.99
CA ARG A 373 15.71 15.44 4.37
C ARG A 373 16.56 14.29 4.90
N GLY A 374 17.15 13.50 4.01
CA GLY A 374 17.88 12.27 4.34
C GLY A 374 17.01 11.03 4.51
N TYR A 375 15.69 11.16 4.42
CA TYR A 375 14.71 10.05 4.58
C TYR A 375 13.40 10.34 3.86
N LEU A 376 12.63 9.28 3.59
CA LEU A 376 11.21 9.39 3.26
C LEU A 376 10.42 9.55 4.56
N ASP A 377 9.56 10.57 4.63
CA ASP A 377 8.70 10.79 5.80
C ASP A 377 7.57 9.75 5.87
N GLY A 378 7.25 9.30 7.07
CA GLY A 378 6.19 8.32 7.29
C GLY A 378 4.81 8.79 6.84
N SER A 379 4.54 10.10 6.89
CA SER A 379 3.28 10.68 6.42
C SER A 379 3.13 10.63 4.89
N GLU A 380 4.22 10.74 4.14
CA GLU A 380 4.22 10.58 2.68
C GLU A 380 3.93 9.14 2.30
N MET A 381 4.54 8.18 2.99
CA MET A 381 4.25 6.76 2.82
C MET A 381 2.79 6.44 3.16
N ALA A 382 2.29 6.90 4.30
CA ALA A 382 0.90 6.71 4.70
C ALA A 382 -0.08 7.32 3.68
N THR A 383 0.25 8.47 3.10
CA THR A 383 -0.57 9.10 2.05
C THR A 383 -0.63 8.23 0.81
N SER A 384 0.49 7.64 0.37
CA SER A 384 0.52 6.71 -0.77
C SER A 384 -0.38 5.50 -0.52
N PHE A 385 -0.31 4.88 0.66
CA PHE A 385 -1.20 3.77 1.03
C PHE A 385 -2.68 4.16 1.09
N ARG A 386 -3.00 5.36 1.61
CA ARG A 386 -4.38 5.88 1.61
C ARG A 386 -4.90 6.09 0.20
N MET A 387 -4.06 6.56 -0.72
CA MET A 387 -4.45 6.72 -2.12
C MET A 387 -4.77 5.39 -2.78
N LEU A 388 -4.07 4.30 -2.46
CA LEU A 388 -4.39 2.97 -2.98
C LEU A 388 -5.83 2.55 -2.63
N ARG A 389 -6.28 2.85 -1.40
CA ARG A 389 -7.62 2.50 -0.89
C ARG A 389 -8.42 3.73 -0.46
N SER A 390 -8.57 4.72 -1.35
CA SER A 390 -9.16 6.02 -1.00
C SER A 390 -10.59 5.94 -0.47
N ASN A 391 -11.43 5.01 -0.92
CA ASN A 391 -12.80 4.87 -0.40
C ASN A 391 -12.82 4.52 1.09
N SER A 392 -12.05 3.51 1.49
CA SER A 392 -12.02 3.03 2.88
C SER A 392 -11.13 3.86 3.80
N LEU A 393 -10.09 4.52 3.26
CA LEU A 393 -9.08 5.22 4.07
C LEU A 393 -9.14 6.76 3.97
N VAL A 394 -9.98 7.31 3.10
CA VAL A 394 -10.20 8.76 2.97
C VAL A 394 -11.69 9.07 3.04
N TRP A 395 -12.47 8.62 2.04
CA TRP A 395 -13.87 9.03 1.88
C TRP A 395 -14.79 8.46 2.96
N HIS A 396 -14.51 7.28 3.48
CA HIS A 396 -15.22 6.74 4.65
C HIS A 396 -15.11 7.68 5.87
N TYR A 397 -13.89 8.17 6.17
CA TYR A 397 -13.69 9.10 7.28
C TYR A 397 -14.22 10.49 6.98
N TRP A 398 -14.16 10.95 5.72
CA TRP A 398 -14.80 12.18 5.29
C TRP A 398 -16.29 12.17 5.62
N VAL A 399 -16.99 11.11 5.24
CA VAL A 399 -18.45 11.00 5.47
C VAL A 399 -18.75 10.84 6.96
N ASN A 400 -18.17 9.84 7.62
CA ASN A 400 -18.54 9.52 8.99
C ASN A 400 -18.05 10.57 10.01
N SER A 401 -16.80 11.03 9.88
CA SER A 401 -16.27 12.00 10.83
C SER A 401 -16.72 13.42 10.56
N TYR A 402 -16.78 13.88 9.28
CA TYR A 402 -17.05 15.29 8.98
C TYR A 402 -18.50 15.58 8.61
N LEU A 403 -19.18 14.68 7.87
CA LEU A 403 -20.58 14.90 7.53
C LEU A 403 -21.55 14.41 8.60
N MET A 404 -21.26 13.27 9.24
CA MET A 404 -22.12 12.68 10.26
C MET A 404 -21.66 12.97 11.69
N GLY A 405 -20.46 13.55 11.90
CA GLY A 405 -19.97 13.91 13.21
C GLY A 405 -19.77 12.74 14.16
N GLU A 406 -19.47 11.56 13.61
CA GLU A 406 -19.26 10.36 14.41
C GLU A 406 -17.92 10.39 15.15
N PRO A 407 -17.85 9.82 16.36
CA PRO A 407 -16.59 9.66 17.06
C PRO A 407 -15.69 8.65 16.33
N LEU A 408 -14.38 8.84 16.42
CA LEU A 408 -13.41 7.89 15.88
C LEU A 408 -13.45 6.58 16.68
N PRO A 409 -13.58 5.42 16.03
CA PRO A 409 -13.60 4.15 16.75
C PRO A 409 -12.21 3.81 17.33
N PRO A 410 -12.15 3.19 18.51
CA PRO A 410 -10.91 2.66 19.06
C PRO A 410 -10.55 1.36 18.32
N PHE A 411 -9.88 1.46 17.18
CA PHE A 411 -9.50 0.32 16.34
C PHE A 411 -7.98 0.12 16.35
N ASP A 412 -7.53 -0.96 16.96
CA ASP A 412 -6.12 -1.27 17.23
C ASP A 412 -5.24 -1.35 15.97
N VAL A 413 -5.72 -1.98 14.90
CA VAL A 413 -4.97 -2.09 13.63
C VAL A 413 -4.80 -0.73 12.97
N LEU A 414 -5.80 0.15 13.02
CA LEU A 414 -5.67 1.51 12.52
C LEU A 414 -4.75 2.37 13.36
N PHE A 415 -4.78 2.19 14.69
CA PHE A 415 -3.84 2.86 15.59
C PHE A 415 -2.40 2.51 15.22
N TRP A 416 -2.10 1.22 15.04
CA TRP A 416 -0.81 0.76 14.56
C TRP A 416 -0.47 1.33 13.16
N ASN A 417 -1.42 1.34 12.24
CA ASN A 417 -1.19 1.84 10.87
C ASN A 417 -0.86 3.34 10.86
N MET A 418 -1.39 4.11 11.80
CA MET A 418 -1.08 5.54 11.95
C MET A 418 0.25 5.81 12.66
N ASP A 419 0.82 4.83 13.37
CA ASP A 419 2.15 4.91 13.97
C ASP A 419 3.24 4.66 12.91
N THR A 420 3.36 5.61 11.98
CA THR A 420 4.22 5.49 10.80
C THR A 420 5.71 5.60 11.13
N THR A 421 6.55 5.01 10.27
CA THR A 421 8.00 5.12 10.34
C THR A 421 8.55 5.80 9.08
N ARG A 422 9.76 6.32 9.20
CA ARG A 422 10.55 6.87 8.09
C ARG A 422 11.38 5.78 7.44
N MET A 423 11.92 6.07 6.25
CA MET A 423 12.85 5.18 5.57
C MET A 423 14.10 5.92 5.16
N PRO A 424 15.32 5.37 5.43
CA PRO A 424 16.56 6.00 5.02
C PRO A 424 16.62 6.17 3.50
N ARG A 425 17.12 7.32 3.05
CA ARG A 425 17.20 7.66 1.63
C ARG A 425 17.87 6.58 0.79
N ALA A 426 19.09 6.18 1.12
CA ALA A 426 19.86 5.25 0.31
C ALA A 426 19.21 3.86 0.23
N MET A 427 18.75 3.31 1.36
CA MET A 427 18.08 2.01 1.41
C MET A 427 16.76 2.04 0.61
N HIS A 428 15.95 3.08 0.78
CA HIS A 428 14.63 3.14 0.15
C HIS A 428 14.73 3.36 -1.37
N SER A 429 15.64 4.23 -1.83
CA SER A 429 15.93 4.38 -3.24
C SER A 429 16.39 3.07 -3.88
N TYR A 430 17.34 2.37 -3.25
CA TYR A 430 17.79 1.05 -3.70
C TYR A 430 16.62 0.06 -3.82
N TYR A 431 15.78 -0.03 -2.78
CA TYR A 431 14.64 -0.95 -2.77
C TYR A 431 13.63 -0.65 -3.88
N LEU A 432 13.30 0.62 -4.11
CA LEU A 432 12.39 1.00 -5.19
C LEU A 432 12.97 0.72 -6.59
N ARG A 433 14.26 1.00 -6.81
CA ARG A 433 14.90 0.79 -8.11
C ARG A 433 15.15 -0.68 -8.39
N GLU A 434 15.85 -1.36 -7.49
CA GLU A 434 16.31 -2.72 -7.74
C GLU A 434 15.18 -3.75 -7.65
N MET A 435 14.27 -3.60 -6.67
CA MET A 435 13.17 -4.55 -6.48
C MET A 435 11.96 -4.19 -7.34
N TYR A 436 11.37 -3.00 -7.15
CA TYR A 436 10.13 -2.65 -7.86
C TYR A 436 10.33 -2.30 -9.32
N LEU A 437 11.29 -1.41 -9.66
CA LEU A 437 11.44 -0.91 -11.02
C LEU A 437 12.07 -1.94 -11.94
N HIS A 438 13.16 -2.57 -11.48
CA HIS A 438 13.95 -3.47 -12.32
C HIS A 438 13.69 -4.96 -12.04
N ASN A 439 13.03 -5.29 -10.92
CA ASN A 439 12.79 -6.66 -10.49
C ASN A 439 14.07 -7.54 -10.53
N ASN A 440 15.16 -7.00 -9.99
CA ASN A 440 16.49 -7.60 -10.11
C ASN A 440 16.72 -8.73 -9.09
N LEU A 441 15.88 -8.86 -8.05
CA LEU A 441 16.02 -9.92 -7.04
C LEU A 441 15.87 -11.33 -7.63
N ILE A 442 14.99 -11.50 -8.62
CA ILE A 442 14.79 -12.80 -9.29
C ILE A 442 15.79 -13.08 -10.43
N LYS A 443 16.62 -12.09 -10.77
CA LYS A 443 17.61 -12.25 -11.84
C LYS A 443 18.93 -12.72 -11.24
N ARG A 444 19.41 -13.86 -11.70
CA ARG A 444 20.64 -14.48 -11.19
C ARG A 444 21.81 -13.51 -11.24
N ASP A 445 22.51 -13.37 -10.12
CA ASP A 445 23.74 -12.59 -9.96
C ASP A 445 23.63 -11.10 -10.40
N HIS A 446 22.42 -10.54 -10.58
CA HIS A 446 22.22 -9.12 -10.91
C HIS A 446 22.49 -8.19 -9.74
N LEU A 447 22.09 -8.62 -8.52
CA LEU A 447 22.34 -7.85 -7.32
C LEU A 447 23.66 -8.28 -6.68
N THR A 448 24.45 -7.32 -6.23
CA THR A 448 25.58 -7.56 -5.33
C THR A 448 25.27 -6.89 -4.00
N ILE A 449 25.15 -7.68 -2.92
CA ILE A 449 24.82 -7.20 -1.59
C ILE A 449 25.86 -7.71 -0.62
N ALA A 450 26.44 -6.83 0.15
CA ALA A 450 27.48 -7.13 1.13
C ALA A 450 28.62 -8.00 0.56
N GLY A 451 29.01 -7.72 -0.69
CA GLY A 451 30.12 -8.37 -1.38
C GLY A 451 29.82 -9.71 -2.05
N GLU A 452 28.59 -10.23 -1.93
CA GLU A 452 28.17 -11.46 -2.62
C GLU A 452 27.13 -11.15 -3.69
N SER A 453 27.22 -11.82 -4.85
CA SER A 453 26.14 -11.76 -5.84
C SER A 453 24.96 -12.63 -5.41
N ILE A 454 23.76 -12.14 -5.63
CA ILE A 454 22.52 -12.75 -5.13
C ILE A 454 21.88 -13.61 -6.23
N ASP A 455 21.66 -14.88 -5.88
CA ASP A 455 20.89 -15.82 -6.70
C ASP A 455 19.97 -16.64 -5.77
N LEU A 456 18.66 -16.48 -5.93
CA LEU A 456 17.68 -17.18 -5.10
C LEU A 456 17.70 -18.71 -5.30
N ASP A 457 18.19 -19.19 -6.46
CA ASP A 457 18.32 -20.62 -6.73
C ASP A 457 19.42 -21.30 -5.89
N HIS A 458 20.29 -20.53 -5.24
CA HIS A 458 21.27 -21.06 -4.30
C HIS A 458 20.71 -21.44 -2.93
N ILE A 459 19.45 -21.12 -2.65
CA ILE A 459 18.83 -21.44 -1.35
C ILE A 459 18.41 -22.91 -1.35
N VAL A 460 18.91 -23.67 -0.39
CA VAL A 460 18.66 -25.13 -0.27
C VAL A 460 17.99 -25.54 1.05
N GLN A 461 17.69 -24.58 1.96
CA GLN A 461 16.98 -24.82 3.23
C GLN A 461 15.47 -24.82 3.07
#